data_564ce8b665cc404d174f1ba7c970f194
#
_entry.id   564ce8b665cc404d174f1ba7c970f194
#
_cell.length_a   1.000
_cell.length_b   1.000
_cell.length_c   1.000
_cell.angle_alpha   90.00
_cell.angle_beta   90.00
_cell.angle_gamma   90.00
#
_symmetry.space_group_name_H-M   'P 1'
#
loop_
_entity.id
_entity.type
_entity.pdbx_description
1 polymer ?
#
loop_
_entity_poly.entity_id
_entity_poly.type
_entity_poly.pdbx_seq_one_letter_code
_entity_poly.pdbx_strand_id
1 'polypeptide(L)'
;VDICDSTALDMVLAEFQPTAVMHLAAESHVDRSIDGPSDFIQTNIVGTYSLLEATRRYWSDLSATEKNTFRFHHISTDEVYGDLEGTDDLFTETTPYAPSSPYSASKASSDHLVRAWQRTYGLPVLVTNCSNNYGPYHFPEKLVPHVILNALAGKPLPVYGDGSQIRDWLYVEDHARALVEVVSKGIVGETYNIGGHNEKRNLEVVEAICELLDELVPLEADREHARSYKELITFVKDRPGHDRRYAIDASKIERELGWVPQETFETGLRKTVQWYLDNRQWWQRVLSGDYRLARLGSDH
;
A
#
# COMPACT_ATOMS: atom_id res chain seq x y z
N VAL A 1 10.11 -0.42 -17.49
CA VAL A 1 11.00 -1.59 -17.39
C VAL A 1 10.41 -2.55 -16.39
N ASP A 2 10.36 -3.84 -16.74
CA ASP A 2 9.99 -4.91 -15.81
C ASP A 2 11.17 -5.18 -14.87
N ILE A 3 10.89 -5.24 -13.56
CA ILE A 3 11.94 -5.53 -12.57
C ILE A 3 12.46 -6.97 -12.64
N CYS A 4 11.78 -7.86 -13.37
CA CYS A 4 12.25 -9.21 -13.67
C CYS A 4 13.24 -9.26 -14.85
N ASP A 5 13.34 -8.20 -15.65
CA ASP A 5 14.28 -8.11 -16.76
C ASP A 5 15.62 -7.52 -16.29
N SER A 6 16.55 -8.40 -15.92
CA SER A 6 17.86 -8.01 -15.42
C SER A 6 18.69 -7.22 -16.43
N THR A 7 18.56 -7.50 -17.73
CA THR A 7 19.29 -6.78 -18.79
C THR A 7 18.79 -5.35 -18.90
N ALA A 8 17.47 -5.15 -18.91
CA ALA A 8 16.88 -3.83 -18.97
C ALA A 8 17.20 -3.02 -17.69
N LEU A 9 17.25 -3.66 -16.51
CA LEU A 9 17.66 -3.02 -15.27
C LEU A 9 19.11 -2.53 -15.30
N ASP A 10 20.04 -3.36 -15.79
CA ASP A 10 21.45 -2.97 -15.95
C ASP A 10 21.60 -1.77 -16.90
N MET A 11 20.86 -1.75 -18.02
CA MET A 11 20.85 -0.63 -18.97
C MET A 11 20.35 0.66 -18.34
N VAL A 12 19.23 0.61 -17.60
CA VAL A 12 18.64 1.78 -16.94
C VAL A 12 19.60 2.34 -15.89
N LEU A 13 20.18 1.50 -15.03
CA LEU A 13 21.11 1.94 -14.00
C LEU A 13 22.38 2.57 -14.62
N ALA A 14 22.90 2.00 -15.71
CA ALA A 14 24.06 2.56 -16.44
C ALA A 14 23.74 3.91 -17.11
N GLU A 15 22.52 4.07 -17.65
CA GLU A 15 22.09 5.31 -18.33
C GLU A 15 21.83 6.44 -17.33
N PHE A 16 21.03 6.18 -16.30
CA PHE A 16 20.57 7.23 -15.37
C PHE A 16 21.55 7.53 -14.23
N GLN A 17 22.44 6.60 -13.90
CA GLN A 17 23.42 6.73 -12.81
C GLN A 17 22.82 7.27 -11.51
N PRO A 18 21.78 6.62 -10.97
CA PRO A 18 21.05 7.14 -9.81
C PRO A 18 21.90 7.16 -8.54
N THR A 19 21.66 8.13 -7.68
CA THR A 19 22.22 8.19 -6.32
C THR A 19 21.38 7.45 -5.30
N ALA A 20 20.12 7.12 -5.65
CA ALA A 20 19.23 6.28 -4.86
C ALA A 20 18.27 5.49 -5.75
N VAL A 21 17.91 4.30 -5.31
CA VAL A 21 16.84 3.48 -5.89
C VAL A 21 15.72 3.36 -4.86
N MET A 22 14.50 3.78 -5.22
CA MET A 22 13.31 3.57 -4.40
C MET A 22 12.46 2.46 -5.06
N HIS A 23 12.35 1.33 -4.39
CA HIS A 23 11.68 0.14 -4.92
C HIS A 23 10.23 0.06 -4.42
N LEU A 24 9.30 0.62 -5.22
CA LEU A 24 7.85 0.56 -4.99
C LEU A 24 7.15 -0.45 -5.91
N ALA A 25 7.85 -1.01 -6.88
CA ALA A 25 7.25 -1.95 -7.83
C ALA A 25 6.85 -3.26 -7.13
N ALA A 26 5.59 -3.63 -7.19
CA ALA A 26 5.06 -4.86 -6.62
C ALA A 26 3.67 -5.19 -7.18
N GLU A 27 3.32 -6.47 -7.21
CA GLU A 27 1.92 -6.89 -7.19
C GLU A 27 1.38 -6.69 -5.76
N SER A 28 0.20 -6.05 -5.61
CA SER A 28 -0.25 -5.53 -4.31
C SER A 28 -1.70 -5.81 -3.94
N HIS A 29 -2.46 -6.55 -4.74
CA HIS A 29 -3.86 -6.83 -4.45
C HIS A 29 -4.02 -8.21 -3.82
N VAL A 30 -4.44 -8.25 -2.53
CA VAL A 30 -4.52 -9.50 -1.75
C VAL A 30 -5.43 -10.53 -2.44
N ASP A 31 -6.64 -10.14 -2.89
CA ASP A 31 -7.58 -11.07 -3.52
C ASP A 31 -6.98 -11.69 -4.80
N ARG A 32 -6.27 -10.90 -5.62
CA ARG A 32 -5.54 -11.44 -6.78
C ARG A 32 -4.44 -12.42 -6.36
N SER A 33 -3.81 -12.20 -5.20
CA SER A 33 -2.79 -13.14 -4.71
C SER A 33 -3.35 -14.49 -4.29
N ILE A 34 -4.64 -14.52 -3.90
CA ILE A 34 -5.34 -15.76 -3.57
C ILE A 34 -5.68 -16.52 -4.87
N ASP A 35 -6.16 -15.82 -5.90
CA ASP A 35 -6.55 -16.43 -7.18
C ASP A 35 -5.33 -16.84 -8.03
N GLY A 36 -4.25 -16.05 -8.01
CA GLY A 36 -3.04 -16.26 -8.83
C GLY A 36 -1.74 -15.92 -8.12
N PRO A 37 -1.27 -16.71 -7.14
CA PRO A 37 -0.10 -16.39 -6.33
C PRO A 37 1.23 -16.34 -7.12
N SER A 38 1.31 -16.96 -8.29
CA SER A 38 2.52 -17.04 -9.11
C SER A 38 3.07 -15.66 -9.49
N ASP A 39 2.19 -14.73 -9.87
CA ASP A 39 2.58 -13.39 -10.30
C ASP A 39 3.21 -12.59 -9.14
N PHE A 40 2.69 -12.81 -7.92
CA PHE A 40 3.25 -12.22 -6.69
C PHE A 40 4.63 -12.77 -6.35
N ILE A 41 4.85 -14.07 -6.52
CA ILE A 41 6.16 -14.68 -6.33
C ILE A 41 7.13 -14.16 -7.39
N GLN A 42 6.72 -14.14 -8.66
CA GLN A 42 7.56 -13.69 -9.76
C GLN A 42 7.93 -12.21 -9.59
N THR A 43 6.96 -11.34 -9.38
CA THR A 43 7.21 -9.90 -9.27
C THR A 43 7.87 -9.52 -7.94
N ASN A 44 7.26 -9.93 -6.81
CA ASN A 44 7.69 -9.43 -5.51
C ASN A 44 8.98 -10.10 -5.01
N ILE A 45 9.20 -11.38 -5.32
CA ILE A 45 10.40 -12.09 -4.86
C ILE A 45 11.47 -12.10 -5.95
N VAL A 46 11.19 -12.66 -7.13
CA VAL A 46 12.19 -12.78 -8.20
C VAL A 46 12.54 -11.41 -8.77
N GLY A 47 11.55 -10.53 -8.98
CA GLY A 47 11.79 -9.15 -9.42
C GLY A 47 12.62 -8.36 -8.43
N THR A 48 12.33 -8.45 -7.12
CA THR A 48 13.15 -7.81 -6.08
C THR A 48 14.59 -8.35 -6.08
N TYR A 49 14.76 -9.68 -6.21
CA TYR A 49 16.08 -10.29 -6.37
C TYR A 49 16.83 -9.72 -7.58
N SER A 50 16.19 -9.65 -8.74
CA SER A 50 16.79 -9.13 -9.97
C SER A 50 17.22 -7.67 -9.82
N LEU A 51 16.37 -6.84 -9.21
CA LEU A 51 16.68 -5.43 -8.94
C LEU A 51 17.83 -5.28 -7.93
N LEU A 52 17.86 -6.09 -6.88
CA LEU A 52 18.94 -6.09 -5.89
C LEU A 52 20.29 -6.47 -6.54
N GLU A 53 20.32 -7.49 -7.41
CA GLU A 53 21.54 -7.89 -8.10
C GLU A 53 22.02 -6.84 -9.12
N ALA A 54 21.13 -6.25 -9.90
CA ALA A 54 21.47 -5.17 -10.81
C ALA A 54 22.00 -3.95 -10.03
N THR A 55 21.31 -3.56 -8.95
CA THR A 55 21.76 -2.45 -8.09
C THR A 55 23.10 -2.75 -7.42
N ARG A 56 23.33 -3.98 -6.95
CA ARG A 56 24.58 -4.39 -6.34
C ARG A 56 25.75 -4.29 -7.31
N ARG A 57 25.58 -4.76 -8.58
CA ARG A 57 26.60 -4.59 -9.63
C ARG A 57 26.91 -3.12 -9.87
N TYR A 58 25.87 -2.31 -10.12
CA TYR A 58 26.02 -0.87 -10.32
C TYR A 58 26.73 -0.20 -9.15
N TRP A 59 26.27 -0.43 -7.91
CA TRP A 59 26.87 0.14 -6.71
C TRP A 59 28.32 -0.28 -6.51
N SER A 60 28.68 -1.53 -6.86
CA SER A 60 30.05 -2.03 -6.71
C SER A 60 31.06 -1.27 -7.58
N ASP A 61 30.61 -0.69 -8.68
CA ASP A 61 31.46 0.06 -9.63
C ASP A 61 31.56 1.56 -9.28
N LEU A 62 30.74 2.05 -8.34
CA LEU A 62 30.78 3.44 -7.88
C LEU A 62 32.10 3.77 -7.13
N SER A 63 32.49 5.05 -7.14
CA SER A 63 33.58 5.55 -6.30
C SER A 63 33.24 5.42 -4.81
N ALA A 64 34.23 5.46 -3.93
CA ALA A 64 34.03 5.37 -2.48
C ALA A 64 33.09 6.47 -1.95
N THR A 65 33.15 7.67 -2.50
CA THR A 65 32.26 8.79 -2.11
C THR A 65 30.83 8.52 -2.51
N GLU A 66 30.59 8.06 -3.74
CA GLU A 66 29.24 7.74 -4.24
C GLU A 66 28.64 6.56 -3.48
N LYS A 67 29.42 5.51 -3.18
CA LYS A 67 28.98 4.38 -2.35
C LYS A 67 28.44 4.82 -0.99
N ASN A 68 29.09 5.77 -0.35
CA ASN A 68 28.69 6.27 0.97
C ASN A 68 27.37 7.04 0.94
N THR A 69 27.04 7.67 -0.17
CA THR A 69 25.81 8.45 -0.33
C THR A 69 24.68 7.67 -0.97
N PHE A 70 24.98 6.56 -1.65
CA PHE A 70 23.98 5.73 -2.31
C PHE A 70 22.97 5.12 -1.31
N ARG A 71 21.73 4.97 -1.74
CA ARG A 71 20.66 4.34 -0.94
C ARG A 71 19.82 3.40 -1.82
N PHE A 72 19.49 2.23 -1.28
CA PHE A 72 18.45 1.36 -1.81
C PHE A 72 17.30 1.33 -0.80
N HIS A 73 16.18 1.96 -1.11
CA HIS A 73 15.02 2.03 -0.22
C HIS A 73 13.93 1.09 -0.74
N HIS A 74 13.65 0.05 0.04
CA HIS A 74 12.58 -0.92 -0.23
C HIS A 74 11.32 -0.55 0.53
N ILE A 75 10.20 -0.41 -0.20
CA ILE A 75 8.90 -0.08 0.36
C ILE A 75 8.09 -1.36 0.52
N SER A 76 7.71 -1.67 1.77
CA SER A 76 6.94 -2.83 2.18
C SER A 76 5.62 -2.44 2.85
N THR A 77 5.00 -3.34 3.58
CA THR A 77 3.66 -3.23 4.16
C THR A 77 3.68 -3.75 5.59
N ASP A 78 2.78 -3.27 6.43
CA ASP A 78 2.53 -3.79 7.78
C ASP A 78 1.92 -5.20 7.77
N GLU A 79 1.30 -5.63 6.66
CA GLU A 79 0.74 -6.97 6.50
C GLU A 79 1.78 -8.10 6.67
N VAL A 80 3.07 -7.80 6.59
CA VAL A 80 4.15 -8.77 6.84
C VAL A 80 4.22 -9.22 8.31
N TYR A 81 3.71 -8.41 9.23
CA TYR A 81 3.71 -8.72 10.66
C TYR A 81 2.63 -9.72 11.08
N GLY A 82 1.57 -9.88 10.29
CA GLY A 82 0.45 -10.78 10.58
C GLY A 82 -0.74 -10.07 11.23
N ASP A 83 -1.42 -10.71 12.20
CA ASP A 83 -2.67 -10.26 12.79
C ASP A 83 -2.50 -9.91 14.27
N LEU A 84 -3.13 -8.81 14.70
CA LEU A 84 -3.23 -8.37 16.10
C LEU A 84 -4.59 -8.73 16.72
N GLU A 85 -5.29 -9.74 16.20
CA GLU A 85 -6.60 -10.13 16.72
C GLU A 85 -6.55 -10.39 18.23
N GLY A 86 -7.48 -9.76 18.97
CA GLY A 86 -7.63 -9.97 20.41
C GLY A 86 -6.58 -9.28 21.29
N THR A 87 -5.75 -8.40 20.71
CA THR A 87 -4.75 -7.60 21.45
C THR A 87 -4.95 -6.11 21.23
N ASP A 88 -4.41 -5.29 22.13
CA ASP A 88 -4.26 -3.84 21.97
C ASP A 88 -2.83 -3.45 21.55
N ASP A 89 -2.00 -4.44 21.20
CA ASP A 89 -0.60 -4.21 20.79
C ASP A 89 -0.51 -3.48 19.45
N LEU A 90 0.67 -2.92 19.16
CA LEU A 90 1.03 -2.30 17.88
C LEU A 90 2.20 -3.05 17.27
N PHE A 91 2.25 -3.12 15.94
CA PHE A 91 3.42 -3.62 15.22
C PHE A 91 4.58 -2.63 15.35
N THR A 92 5.67 -3.08 15.90
CA THR A 92 6.95 -2.36 15.93
C THR A 92 7.91 -2.93 14.89
N GLU A 93 9.02 -2.25 14.62
CA GLU A 93 10.04 -2.74 13.68
C GLU A 93 10.74 -4.04 14.15
N THR A 94 10.54 -4.41 15.41
CA THR A 94 11.05 -5.66 16.00
C THR A 94 10.01 -6.77 16.10
N THR A 95 8.77 -6.52 15.74
CA THR A 95 7.70 -7.53 15.68
C THR A 95 8.09 -8.63 14.68
N PRO A 96 8.06 -9.91 15.06
CA PRO A 96 8.32 -11.02 14.14
C PRO A 96 7.32 -11.03 12.98
N TYR A 97 7.79 -11.38 11.78
CA TYR A 97 6.92 -11.55 10.61
C TYR A 97 6.10 -12.83 10.71
N ALA A 98 4.79 -12.72 10.47
CA ALA A 98 3.83 -13.83 10.47
C ALA A 98 2.74 -13.62 9.39
N PRO A 99 3.11 -13.45 8.11
CA PRO A 99 2.17 -13.08 7.04
C PRO A 99 1.10 -14.15 6.80
N SER A 100 -0.16 -13.71 6.56
CA SER A 100 -1.33 -14.59 6.43
C SER A 100 -1.79 -14.82 4.97
N SER A 101 -1.32 -14.03 4.01
CA SER A 101 -1.72 -14.12 2.60
C SER A 101 -0.52 -14.37 1.67
N PRO A 102 -0.74 -14.88 0.43
CA PRO A 102 0.35 -14.98 -0.55
C PRO A 102 1.00 -13.64 -0.86
N TYR A 103 0.24 -12.54 -0.89
CA TYR A 103 0.77 -11.19 -1.03
C TYR A 103 1.71 -10.84 0.12
N SER A 104 1.24 -10.89 1.37
CA SER A 104 2.05 -10.51 2.52
C SER A 104 3.27 -11.43 2.70
N ALA A 105 3.15 -12.73 2.39
CA ALA A 105 4.26 -13.66 2.37
C ALA A 105 5.31 -13.31 1.31
N SER A 106 4.89 -12.88 0.12
CA SER A 106 5.80 -12.43 -0.93
C SER A 106 6.55 -11.14 -0.54
N LYS A 107 5.85 -10.20 0.14
CA LYS A 107 6.46 -8.97 0.66
C LYS A 107 7.44 -9.26 1.81
N ALA A 108 7.08 -10.14 2.75
CA ALA A 108 7.98 -10.59 3.81
C ALA A 108 9.25 -11.23 3.23
N SER A 109 9.11 -12.03 2.17
CA SER A 109 10.25 -12.64 1.47
C SER A 109 11.16 -11.60 0.85
N SER A 110 10.62 -10.58 0.18
CA SER A 110 11.42 -9.49 -0.39
C SER A 110 12.12 -8.66 0.68
N ASP A 111 11.49 -8.38 1.82
CA ASP A 111 12.12 -7.70 2.95
C ASP A 111 13.32 -8.48 3.48
N HIS A 112 13.21 -9.81 3.59
CA HIS A 112 14.31 -10.67 3.99
C HIS A 112 15.46 -10.67 2.98
N LEU A 113 15.16 -10.66 1.67
CA LEU A 113 16.18 -10.53 0.63
C LEU A 113 16.93 -9.20 0.76
N VAL A 114 16.23 -8.09 0.90
CA VAL A 114 16.84 -6.75 1.06
C VAL A 114 17.78 -6.70 2.26
N ARG A 115 17.33 -7.19 3.42
CA ARG A 115 18.18 -7.26 4.62
C ARG A 115 19.38 -8.20 4.44
N ALA A 116 19.22 -9.32 3.72
CA ALA A 116 20.30 -10.23 3.42
C ALA A 116 21.37 -9.59 2.53
N TRP A 117 20.98 -8.80 1.50
CA TRP A 117 21.91 -8.07 0.64
C TRP A 117 22.74 -7.04 1.41
N GLN A 118 22.12 -6.35 2.36
CA GLN A 118 22.85 -5.44 3.24
C GLN A 118 23.86 -6.20 4.12
N ARG A 119 23.44 -7.26 4.78
CA ARG A 119 24.31 -8.00 5.72
C ARG A 119 25.42 -8.78 5.02
N THR A 120 25.16 -9.29 3.83
CA THR A 120 26.10 -10.15 3.09
C THR A 120 27.05 -9.32 2.21
N TYR A 121 26.53 -8.31 1.52
CA TYR A 121 27.28 -7.57 0.51
C TYR A 121 27.54 -6.11 0.89
N GLY A 122 26.96 -5.61 1.98
CA GLY A 122 27.13 -4.22 2.42
C GLY A 122 26.32 -3.22 1.61
N LEU A 123 25.35 -3.66 0.78
CA LEU A 123 24.49 -2.74 0.02
C LEU A 123 23.75 -1.81 1.00
N PRO A 124 23.81 -0.47 0.83
CA PRO A 124 23.23 0.47 1.78
C PRO A 124 21.70 0.53 1.63
N VAL A 125 21.00 -0.36 2.32
CA VAL A 125 19.55 -0.50 2.22
C VAL A 125 18.80 0.24 3.34
N LEU A 126 17.55 0.57 3.05
CA LEU A 126 16.51 1.03 3.97
C LEU A 126 15.23 0.22 3.69
N VAL A 127 14.45 -0.09 4.71
CA VAL A 127 13.16 -0.75 4.57
C VAL A 127 12.10 0.11 5.25
N THR A 128 10.94 0.26 4.62
CA THR A 128 9.77 0.87 5.28
C THR A 128 8.57 -0.08 5.20
N ASN A 129 7.86 -0.21 6.31
CA ASN A 129 6.59 -0.93 6.39
C ASN A 129 5.48 0.09 6.64
N CYS A 130 4.58 0.27 5.68
CA CYS A 130 3.51 1.26 5.80
C CYS A 130 2.16 0.61 6.08
N SER A 131 1.29 1.36 6.76
CA SER A 131 -0.11 1.03 6.94
C SER A 131 -0.93 1.26 5.65
N ASN A 132 -2.25 1.03 5.71
CA ASN A 132 -3.12 1.12 4.54
C ASN A 132 -3.17 2.52 3.95
N ASN A 133 -2.68 2.68 2.73
CA ASN A 133 -2.69 3.96 2.04
C ASN A 133 -4.05 4.26 1.39
N TYR A 134 -4.43 5.54 1.37
CA TYR A 134 -5.55 6.05 0.61
C TYR A 134 -5.25 7.48 0.11
N GLY A 135 -5.92 7.90 -0.96
CA GLY A 135 -5.70 9.25 -1.51
C GLY A 135 -5.84 9.32 -3.03
N PRO A 136 -5.35 10.41 -3.63
CA PRO A 136 -5.26 10.59 -5.07
C PRO A 136 -4.55 9.43 -5.78
N TYR A 137 -4.99 9.12 -7.02
CA TYR A 137 -4.42 8.08 -7.88
C TYR A 137 -4.46 6.65 -7.33
N HIS A 138 -5.17 6.39 -6.22
CA HIS A 138 -5.34 5.05 -5.71
C HIS A 138 -6.10 4.18 -6.72
N PHE A 139 -5.57 3.00 -7.06
CA PHE A 139 -6.14 2.17 -8.13
C PHE A 139 -7.56 1.71 -7.77
N PRO A 140 -8.53 1.72 -8.70
CA PRO A 140 -9.96 1.51 -8.45
C PRO A 140 -10.37 0.19 -7.79
N GLU A 141 -9.52 -0.83 -7.77
CA GLU A 141 -9.79 -2.10 -7.09
C GLU A 141 -9.66 -2.04 -5.56
N LYS A 142 -9.01 -1.02 -5.02
CA LYS A 142 -8.82 -0.85 -3.58
C LYS A 142 -10.06 -0.28 -2.91
N LEU A 143 -10.25 -0.57 -1.61
CA LEU A 143 -11.49 -0.30 -0.87
C LEU A 143 -12.04 1.12 -1.07
N VAL A 144 -11.23 2.15 -0.79
CA VAL A 144 -11.71 3.55 -0.82
C VAL A 144 -12.18 3.96 -2.23
N PRO A 145 -11.38 3.86 -3.30
CA PRO A 145 -11.86 4.21 -4.63
C PRO A 145 -12.97 3.28 -5.15
N HIS A 146 -12.93 1.98 -4.81
CA HIS A 146 -13.98 1.04 -5.21
C HIS A 146 -15.35 1.48 -4.67
N VAL A 147 -15.41 1.84 -3.39
CA VAL A 147 -16.63 2.34 -2.75
C VAL A 147 -17.10 3.64 -3.38
N ILE A 148 -16.21 4.62 -3.56
CA ILE A 148 -16.55 5.90 -4.19
C ILE A 148 -17.15 5.69 -5.58
N LEU A 149 -16.48 4.91 -6.43
CA LEU A 149 -16.88 4.73 -7.83
C LEU A 149 -18.14 3.90 -7.99
N ASN A 150 -18.33 2.86 -7.16
CA ASN A 150 -19.58 2.09 -7.15
C ASN A 150 -20.75 2.93 -6.63
N ALA A 151 -20.56 3.71 -5.58
CA ALA A 151 -21.59 4.61 -5.05
C ALA A 151 -22.06 5.60 -6.14
N LEU A 152 -21.12 6.29 -6.81
CA LEU A 152 -21.43 7.20 -7.90
C LEU A 152 -22.13 6.52 -9.09
N ALA A 153 -21.89 5.23 -9.30
CA ALA A 153 -22.54 4.43 -10.32
C ALA A 153 -23.90 3.83 -9.86
N GLY A 154 -24.32 4.03 -8.61
CA GLY A 154 -25.51 3.43 -8.02
C GLY A 154 -25.44 1.91 -7.87
N LYS A 155 -24.23 1.36 -7.76
CA LYS A 155 -23.97 -0.08 -7.61
C LYS A 155 -23.86 -0.48 -6.13
N PRO A 156 -24.06 -1.76 -5.79
CA PRO A 156 -23.82 -2.26 -4.43
C PRO A 156 -22.40 -1.98 -3.95
N LEU A 157 -22.28 -1.67 -2.65
CA LEU A 157 -21.02 -1.44 -1.95
C LEU A 157 -20.69 -2.69 -1.11
N PRO A 158 -19.87 -3.62 -1.63
CA PRO A 158 -19.63 -4.87 -0.93
C PRO A 158 -18.72 -4.66 0.28
N VAL A 159 -19.18 -5.13 1.43
CA VAL A 159 -18.44 -5.17 2.70
C VAL A 159 -18.19 -6.62 3.07
N TYR A 160 -16.93 -7.01 3.24
CA TYR A 160 -16.54 -8.37 3.62
C TYR A 160 -16.94 -8.68 5.06
N GLY A 161 -17.55 -9.87 5.28
CA GLY A 161 -18.02 -10.30 6.58
C GLY A 161 -19.03 -9.32 7.17
N ASP A 162 -18.74 -8.82 8.36
CA ASP A 162 -19.50 -7.78 9.07
C ASP A 162 -18.83 -6.38 9.00
N GLY A 163 -17.70 -6.26 8.30
CA GLY A 163 -16.92 -5.02 8.19
C GLY A 163 -16.16 -4.64 9.47
N SER A 164 -16.00 -5.57 10.41
CA SER A 164 -15.34 -5.32 11.70
C SER A 164 -13.80 -5.29 11.63
N GLN A 165 -13.21 -5.66 10.50
CA GLN A 165 -11.76 -5.64 10.32
C GLN A 165 -11.22 -4.20 10.49
N ILE A 166 -10.17 -4.06 11.31
CA ILE A 166 -9.56 -2.76 11.65
C ILE A 166 -8.28 -2.57 10.86
N ARG A 167 -8.09 -1.37 10.30
CA ARG A 167 -6.89 -0.95 9.58
C ARG A 167 -6.46 0.42 10.06
N ASP A 168 -5.15 0.65 10.14
CA ASP A 168 -4.61 2.00 10.24
C ASP A 168 -4.55 2.63 8.85
N TRP A 169 -5.05 3.84 8.71
CA TRP A 169 -5.20 4.54 7.42
C TRP A 169 -4.25 5.71 7.32
N LEU A 170 -3.41 5.68 6.29
CA LEU A 170 -2.36 6.67 6.01
C LEU A 170 -2.66 7.42 4.72
N TYR A 171 -2.78 8.75 4.79
CA TYR A 171 -2.97 9.57 3.59
C TYR A 171 -1.71 9.52 2.71
N VAL A 172 -1.90 9.32 1.39
CA VAL A 172 -0.80 8.99 0.47
C VAL A 172 0.28 10.08 0.38
N GLU A 173 -0.08 11.37 0.51
CA GLU A 173 0.92 12.45 0.50
C GLU A 173 1.76 12.46 1.77
N ASP A 174 1.18 12.07 2.91
CA ASP A 174 1.93 11.88 4.16
C ASP A 174 2.91 10.72 4.02
N HIS A 175 2.48 9.61 3.41
CA HIS A 175 3.37 8.50 3.10
C HIS A 175 4.50 8.93 2.16
N ALA A 176 4.19 9.65 1.07
CA ALA A 176 5.22 10.13 0.14
C ALA A 176 6.27 11.01 0.84
N ARG A 177 5.85 11.90 1.77
CA ARG A 177 6.77 12.70 2.59
C ARG A 177 7.64 11.81 3.49
N ALA A 178 7.05 10.78 4.13
CA ALA A 178 7.82 9.83 4.93
C ALA A 178 8.89 9.13 4.11
N LEU A 179 8.56 8.66 2.90
CA LEU A 179 9.53 7.99 2.02
C LEU A 179 10.70 8.91 1.65
N VAL A 180 10.43 10.20 1.38
CA VAL A 180 11.47 11.19 1.11
C VAL A 180 12.36 11.42 2.35
N GLU A 181 11.77 11.52 3.54
CA GLU A 181 12.54 11.66 4.78
C GLU A 181 13.43 10.43 5.03
N VAL A 182 12.88 9.22 4.85
CA VAL A 182 13.63 7.97 5.06
C VAL A 182 14.78 7.82 4.06
N VAL A 183 14.55 8.03 2.76
CA VAL A 183 15.64 7.90 1.77
C VAL A 183 16.72 8.95 1.95
N SER A 184 16.37 10.13 2.45
CA SER A 184 17.30 11.25 2.63
C SER A 184 18.07 11.20 3.94
N LYS A 185 17.45 10.78 5.05
CA LYS A 185 17.97 10.91 6.40
C LYS A 185 17.99 9.59 7.20
N GLY A 186 17.33 8.54 6.69
CA GLY A 186 17.24 7.26 7.39
C GLY A 186 18.61 6.61 7.62
N ILE A 187 18.74 5.89 8.71
CA ILE A 187 19.96 5.16 9.07
C ILE A 187 20.03 3.90 8.23
N VAL A 188 21.12 3.74 7.48
CA VAL A 188 21.36 2.56 6.61
C VAL A 188 21.25 1.26 7.41
N GLY A 189 20.52 0.31 6.88
CA GLY A 189 20.28 -1.00 7.50
C GLY A 189 19.04 -1.03 8.39
N GLU A 190 18.43 0.12 8.69
CA GLU A 190 17.26 0.20 9.57
C GLU A 190 15.94 0.00 8.80
N THR A 191 14.93 -0.42 9.57
CA THR A 191 13.53 -0.46 9.17
C THR A 191 12.78 0.66 9.87
N TYR A 192 11.83 1.30 9.17
CA TYR A 192 10.94 2.31 9.72
C TYR A 192 9.49 1.94 9.43
N ASN A 193 8.69 1.88 10.48
CA ASN A 193 7.24 1.78 10.36
C ASN A 193 6.65 3.16 10.08
N ILE A 194 5.66 3.21 9.17
CA ILE A 194 4.97 4.45 8.77
C ILE A 194 3.47 4.24 8.92
N GLY A 195 2.85 4.89 9.89
CA GLY A 195 1.44 4.77 10.22
C GLY A 195 0.72 6.12 10.27
N GLY A 196 -0.60 6.07 10.10
CA GLY A 196 -1.45 7.26 10.12
C GLY A 196 -2.01 7.60 11.50
N HIS A 197 -1.88 6.70 12.50
CA HIS A 197 -2.57 6.76 13.81
C HIS A 197 -4.11 6.84 13.67
N ASN A 198 -4.65 6.26 12.60
CA ASN A 198 -6.05 6.34 12.23
C ASN A 198 -6.67 4.93 12.10
N GLU A 199 -6.76 4.20 13.21
CA GLU A 199 -7.44 2.92 13.22
C GLU A 199 -8.95 3.09 12.99
N LYS A 200 -9.48 2.46 11.94
CA LYS A 200 -10.92 2.45 11.60
C LYS A 200 -11.34 1.06 11.16
N ARG A 201 -12.57 0.70 11.48
CA ARG A 201 -13.22 -0.50 10.92
C ARG A 201 -13.53 -0.26 9.44
N ASN A 202 -13.47 -1.31 8.65
CA ASN A 202 -13.82 -1.21 7.23
C ASN A 202 -15.22 -0.63 7.01
N LEU A 203 -16.20 -1.04 7.82
CA LEU A 203 -17.56 -0.49 7.76
C LEU A 203 -17.58 1.02 8.05
N GLU A 204 -16.86 1.50 9.06
CA GLU A 204 -16.76 2.94 9.38
C GLU A 204 -16.18 3.75 8.20
N VAL A 205 -15.20 3.18 7.49
CA VAL A 205 -14.64 3.80 6.28
C VAL A 205 -15.68 3.91 5.18
N VAL A 206 -16.43 2.82 4.93
CA VAL A 206 -17.48 2.80 3.90
C VAL A 206 -18.61 3.79 4.24
N GLU A 207 -19.04 3.83 5.48
CA GLU A 207 -20.07 4.77 5.95
C GLU A 207 -19.61 6.22 5.84
N ALA A 208 -18.38 6.53 6.22
CA ALA A 208 -17.80 7.88 6.10
C ALA A 208 -17.72 8.34 4.62
N ILE A 209 -17.39 7.44 3.69
CA ILE A 209 -17.43 7.74 2.25
C ILE A 209 -18.86 8.06 1.81
N CYS A 210 -19.85 7.26 2.23
CA CYS A 210 -21.26 7.49 1.90
C CYS A 210 -21.74 8.85 2.41
N GLU A 211 -21.42 9.21 3.67
CA GLU A 211 -21.76 10.50 4.27
C GLU A 211 -21.16 11.68 3.48
N LEU A 212 -19.87 11.56 3.08
CA LEU A 212 -19.24 12.58 2.26
C LEU A 212 -19.87 12.70 0.88
N LEU A 213 -20.29 11.59 0.26
CA LEU A 213 -20.97 11.62 -1.03
C LEU A 213 -22.40 12.17 -0.89
N ASP A 214 -23.14 11.86 0.17
CA ASP A 214 -24.45 12.44 0.45
C ASP A 214 -24.36 13.98 0.60
N GLU A 215 -23.25 14.49 1.17
CA GLU A 215 -22.99 15.93 1.27
C GLU A 215 -22.57 16.57 -0.07
N LEU A 216 -21.59 15.95 -0.76
CA LEU A 216 -20.92 16.56 -1.92
C LEU A 216 -21.67 16.35 -3.25
N VAL A 217 -22.39 15.23 -3.38
CA VAL A 217 -23.16 14.82 -4.55
C VAL A 217 -24.45 14.16 -4.12
N PRO A 218 -25.39 14.91 -3.49
CA PRO A 218 -26.62 14.33 -2.98
C PRO A 218 -27.40 13.60 -4.08
N LEU A 219 -28.02 12.49 -3.71
CA LEU A 219 -28.89 11.73 -4.62
C LEU A 219 -30.11 12.56 -4.98
N GLU A 220 -30.48 12.58 -6.27
CA GLU A 220 -31.69 13.25 -6.72
C GLU A 220 -32.94 12.60 -6.10
N ALA A 221 -33.88 13.43 -5.64
CA ALA A 221 -35.10 13.00 -4.94
C ALA A 221 -36.00 12.05 -5.74
N ASP A 222 -35.86 11.98 -7.07
CA ASP A 222 -36.65 11.15 -7.98
C ASP A 222 -36.10 9.73 -8.20
N ARG A 223 -34.99 9.36 -7.56
CA ARG A 223 -34.53 7.98 -7.61
C ARG A 223 -35.38 7.13 -6.65
N GLU A 224 -36.21 6.28 -7.24
CA GLU A 224 -37.15 5.38 -6.52
C GLU A 224 -36.49 4.46 -5.48
N HIS A 225 -35.15 4.47 -5.28
CA HIS A 225 -34.45 3.35 -4.67
C HIS A 225 -33.38 3.66 -3.61
N ALA A 226 -32.98 4.91 -3.37
CA ALA A 226 -32.05 5.22 -2.27
C ALA A 226 -32.13 6.69 -1.85
N ARG A 227 -32.25 6.94 -0.54
CA ARG A 227 -32.19 8.29 0.07
C ARG A 227 -30.79 8.67 0.54
N SER A 228 -29.91 7.68 0.67
CA SER A 228 -28.51 7.83 1.06
C SER A 228 -27.68 6.76 0.38
N TYR A 229 -26.41 7.06 0.09
CA TYR A 229 -25.46 6.07 -0.42
C TYR A 229 -25.25 4.91 0.53
N LYS A 230 -25.52 5.06 1.84
CA LYS A 230 -25.46 3.96 2.82
C LYS A 230 -26.43 2.82 2.51
N GLU A 231 -27.55 3.09 1.82
CA GLU A 231 -28.51 2.06 1.43
C GLU A 231 -27.96 1.09 0.37
N LEU A 232 -26.84 1.44 -0.28
CA LEU A 232 -26.14 0.58 -1.23
C LEU A 232 -25.19 -0.43 -0.56
N ILE A 233 -24.94 -0.30 0.75
CA ILE A 233 -24.06 -1.22 1.49
C ILE A 233 -24.63 -2.63 1.47
N THR A 234 -23.80 -3.60 1.07
CA THR A 234 -24.18 -5.01 0.96
C THR A 234 -23.11 -5.87 1.60
N PHE A 235 -23.49 -6.64 2.62
CA PHE A 235 -22.56 -7.57 3.26
C PHE A 235 -22.38 -8.82 2.40
N VAL A 236 -21.14 -9.22 2.21
CA VAL A 236 -20.75 -10.38 1.40
C VAL A 236 -19.90 -11.34 2.22
N LYS A 237 -19.77 -12.60 1.74
CA LYS A 237 -18.91 -13.60 2.39
C LYS A 237 -17.48 -13.05 2.54
N ASP A 238 -16.89 -13.28 3.71
CA ASP A 238 -15.51 -12.87 3.98
C ASP A 238 -14.50 -13.69 3.14
N ARG A 239 -13.33 -13.11 2.89
CA ARG A 239 -12.26 -13.77 2.14
C ARG A 239 -11.43 -14.69 3.05
N PRO A 240 -10.80 -15.74 2.51
CA PRO A 240 -9.85 -16.56 3.27
C PRO A 240 -8.65 -15.73 3.75
N GLY A 241 -8.16 -16.02 4.98
CA GLY A 241 -6.98 -15.36 5.52
C GLY A 241 -7.13 -13.85 5.73
N HIS A 242 -8.35 -13.40 6.03
CA HIS A 242 -8.62 -11.99 6.29
C HIS A 242 -8.28 -11.63 7.72
N ASP A 243 -7.11 -11.04 7.93
CA ASP A 243 -6.64 -10.58 9.23
C ASP A 243 -7.61 -9.55 9.84
N ARG A 244 -7.80 -9.65 11.14
CA ARG A 244 -8.79 -8.85 11.90
C ARG A 244 -8.32 -7.44 12.18
N ARG A 245 -7.05 -7.27 12.58
CA ARG A 245 -6.54 -5.97 13.00
C ARG A 245 -5.10 -5.76 12.59
N TYR A 246 -4.87 -4.62 11.94
CA TYR A 246 -3.55 -4.03 11.73
C TYR A 246 -3.49 -2.68 12.43
N ALA A 247 -2.44 -2.49 13.23
CA ALA A 247 -2.14 -1.22 13.87
C ALA A 247 -0.62 -1.11 14.03
N ILE A 248 -0.06 0.02 13.62
CA ILE A 248 1.38 0.19 13.50
C ILE A 248 1.90 1.25 14.48
N ASP A 249 3.05 1.00 15.10
CA ASP A 249 3.78 1.97 15.90
C ASP A 249 4.76 2.73 14.99
N ALA A 250 4.49 4.00 14.73
CA ALA A 250 5.34 4.89 13.95
C ALA A 250 6.29 5.75 14.83
N SER A 251 6.40 5.48 16.11
CA SER A 251 7.19 6.30 17.05
C SER A 251 8.68 6.39 16.71
N LYS A 252 9.23 5.39 16.00
CA LYS A 252 10.64 5.42 15.58
C LYS A 252 10.89 6.48 14.53
N ILE A 253 10.11 6.54 13.46
CA ILE A 253 10.27 7.55 12.40
C ILE A 253 10.01 8.96 12.95
N GLU A 254 9.04 9.09 13.86
CA GLU A 254 8.77 10.37 14.55
C GLU A 254 9.97 10.85 15.35
N ARG A 255 10.52 9.96 16.19
CA ARG A 255 11.64 10.30 17.07
C ARG A 255 12.94 10.54 16.30
N GLU A 256 13.25 9.73 15.30
CA GLU A 256 14.55 9.74 14.62
C GLU A 256 14.60 10.70 13.44
N LEU A 257 13.49 10.86 12.71
CA LEU A 257 13.43 11.66 11.48
C LEU A 257 12.51 12.88 11.61
N GLY A 258 11.78 13.03 12.73
CA GLY A 258 10.86 14.13 12.96
C GLY A 258 9.62 14.14 12.06
N TRP A 259 9.34 13.01 11.39
CA TRP A 259 8.17 12.89 10.53
C TRP A 259 6.93 12.54 11.36
N VAL A 260 5.82 13.22 11.09
CA VAL A 260 4.48 12.93 11.59
C VAL A 260 3.46 13.10 10.47
N PRO A 261 2.34 12.33 10.48
CA PRO A 261 1.26 12.55 9.53
C PRO A 261 0.65 13.96 9.75
N GLN A 262 0.25 14.62 8.66
CA GLN A 262 -0.36 15.95 8.69
C GLN A 262 -1.87 15.89 8.53
N GLU A 263 -2.38 14.83 7.88
CA GLU A 263 -3.80 14.64 7.69
C GLU A 263 -4.37 13.71 8.76
N THR A 264 -5.57 14.07 9.28
CA THR A 264 -6.42 13.11 9.98
C THR A 264 -7.15 12.25 8.96
N PHE A 265 -7.75 11.15 9.40
CA PHE A 265 -8.58 10.33 8.52
C PHE A 265 -9.69 11.14 7.84
N GLU A 266 -10.35 12.01 8.59
CA GLU A 266 -11.49 12.81 8.13
C GLU A 266 -11.06 13.83 7.08
N THR A 267 -9.95 14.55 7.32
CA THR A 267 -9.44 15.56 6.37
C THR A 267 -8.91 14.92 5.10
N GLY A 268 -8.14 13.85 5.21
CA GLY A 268 -7.59 13.10 4.08
C GLY A 268 -8.68 12.41 3.27
N LEU A 269 -9.73 11.83 3.93
CA LEU A 269 -10.83 11.16 3.23
C LEU A 269 -11.65 12.16 2.41
N ARG A 270 -11.95 13.34 2.97
CA ARG A 270 -12.64 14.42 2.24
C ARG A 270 -11.85 14.84 1.00
N LYS A 271 -10.53 15.05 1.13
CA LYS A 271 -9.66 15.36 0.00
C LYS A 271 -9.69 14.25 -1.05
N THR A 272 -9.70 13.00 -0.62
CA THR A 272 -9.74 11.84 -1.52
C THR A 272 -11.04 11.79 -2.29
N VAL A 273 -12.19 11.87 -1.62
CA VAL A 273 -13.51 11.87 -2.29
C VAL A 273 -13.59 13.01 -3.28
N GLN A 274 -13.22 14.23 -2.87
CA GLN A 274 -13.21 15.41 -3.76
C GLN A 274 -12.33 15.18 -4.99
N TRP A 275 -11.13 14.59 -4.79
CA TRP A 275 -10.23 14.30 -5.89
C TRP A 275 -10.87 13.37 -6.94
N TYR A 276 -11.56 12.29 -6.51
CA TYR A 276 -12.27 11.39 -7.45
C TYR A 276 -13.41 12.08 -8.17
N LEU A 277 -14.12 13.01 -7.53
CA LEU A 277 -15.16 13.82 -8.16
C LEU A 277 -14.60 14.74 -9.25
N ASP A 278 -13.44 15.35 -9.00
CA ASP A 278 -12.80 16.32 -9.90
C ASP A 278 -12.00 15.65 -11.03
N ASN A 279 -11.54 14.40 -10.84
CA ASN A 279 -10.64 13.72 -11.78
C ASN A 279 -11.32 12.55 -12.52
N ARG A 280 -12.57 12.73 -12.98
CA ARG A 280 -13.36 11.69 -13.65
C ARG A 280 -12.66 11.10 -14.88
N GLN A 281 -11.99 11.91 -15.68
CA GLN A 281 -11.28 11.45 -16.87
C GLN A 281 -10.16 10.46 -16.55
N TRP A 282 -9.48 10.63 -15.41
CA TRP A 282 -8.40 9.75 -15.02
C TRP A 282 -8.94 8.33 -14.70
N TRP A 283 -9.89 8.22 -13.78
CA TRP A 283 -10.38 6.90 -13.38
C TRP A 283 -11.24 6.23 -14.47
N GLN A 284 -11.95 7.02 -15.32
CA GLN A 284 -12.63 6.48 -16.51
C GLN A 284 -11.65 5.84 -17.49
N ARG A 285 -10.46 6.44 -17.70
CA ARG A 285 -9.41 5.85 -18.52
C ARG A 285 -8.87 4.55 -17.91
N VAL A 286 -8.66 4.53 -16.59
CA VAL A 286 -8.24 3.31 -15.89
C VAL A 286 -9.28 2.21 -16.05
N LEU A 287 -10.57 2.53 -15.89
CA LEU A 287 -11.67 1.55 -16.01
C LEU A 287 -11.97 1.12 -17.46
N SER A 288 -11.62 1.93 -18.47
CA SER A 288 -11.79 1.56 -19.88
C SER A 288 -10.78 0.51 -20.37
N GLY A 289 -9.76 0.19 -19.58
CA GLY A 289 -8.89 -0.97 -19.74
C GLY A 289 -9.60 -2.28 -19.35
N ASP A 290 -8.85 -3.27 -18.93
CA ASP A 290 -9.39 -4.61 -18.59
C ASP A 290 -10.12 -4.66 -17.24
N TYR A 291 -10.00 -3.62 -16.40
CA TYR A 291 -10.56 -3.61 -15.05
C TYR A 291 -12.00 -3.07 -15.02
N ARG A 292 -12.94 -3.88 -14.49
CA ARG A 292 -14.40 -3.59 -14.50
C ARG A 292 -15.03 -3.42 -13.12
N LEU A 293 -14.28 -3.12 -12.06
CA LEU A 293 -14.79 -3.04 -10.67
C LEU A 293 -15.51 -4.33 -10.21
N ALA A 294 -15.09 -5.49 -10.73
CA ALA A 294 -15.62 -6.77 -10.30
C ALA A 294 -14.96 -7.20 -8.97
N ARG A 295 -15.74 -7.91 -8.14
CA ARG A 295 -15.18 -8.56 -6.95
C ARG A 295 -14.19 -9.64 -7.39
N LEU A 296 -13.01 -9.66 -6.78
CA LEU A 296 -11.97 -10.68 -6.99
C LEU A 296 -11.94 -11.64 -5.78
N GLY A 297 -11.41 -12.85 -5.98
CA GLY A 297 -11.25 -13.83 -4.89
C GLY A 297 -12.55 -14.48 -4.41
N SER A 298 -13.61 -14.52 -5.21
CA SER A 298 -14.93 -14.99 -4.78
C SER A 298 -15.26 -16.46 -5.10
N ASP A 299 -14.43 -17.16 -5.85
CA ASP A 299 -14.77 -18.48 -6.41
C ASP A 299 -14.12 -19.66 -5.66
N HIS A 300 -13.71 -19.45 -4.38
CA HIS A 300 -13.10 -20.50 -3.53
C HIS A 300 -13.93 -20.80 -2.30
#